data_d9f727de7d90bfc0fd4a496f51943332
#
_entry.id   d9f727de7d90bfc0fd4a496f51943332
#
_cell.length_a   1.000
_cell.length_b   1.000
_cell.length_c   1.000
_cell.angle_alpha   90.00
_cell.angle_beta   90.00
_cell.angle_gamma   90.00
#
_symmetry.space_group_name_H-M   'P 1'
#
loop_
_entity.id
_entity.type
_entity.pdbx_description
1 polymer ?
#
loop_
_entity_poly.entity_id
_entity_poly.type
_entity_poly.pdbx_seq_one_letter_code
_entity_poly.pdbx_strand_id
1 'polypeptide(L)'
;GDKITDYARAMFASGKHYLPSDQLTPGRTDYGTNKNFTCIRYAEVLLMHAEALTNGATSSAMTAVAAINAVRERSGMPALSSVTNEQVMEEKYAELAMEWGTRFYDMVRLGKTSELSYDGRTFSADNSFLPIPQTQVDLLPVLGSSK
;
A
#
# COMPACT_ATOMS: atom_id res chain seq x y z
N GLY A 1 -20.92 12.68 -3.28
CA GLY A 1 -20.05 12.42 -2.15
C GLY A 1 -19.95 13.65 -1.25
N ASP A 2 -19.57 13.45 0.00
CA ASP A 2 -19.46 14.53 0.96
C ASP A 2 -18.29 15.46 0.59
N LYS A 3 -18.46 16.76 0.79
CA LYS A 3 -17.39 17.73 0.60
C LYS A 3 -16.70 17.98 1.94
N ILE A 4 -15.38 17.81 1.95
CA ILE A 4 -14.54 18.23 3.07
C ILE A 4 -14.20 19.70 2.83
N THR A 5 -14.86 20.61 3.55
CA THR A 5 -14.76 22.06 3.30
C THR A 5 -13.80 22.78 4.23
N ASP A 6 -13.41 22.16 5.32
CA ASP A 6 -12.56 22.82 6.31
C ASP A 6 -11.70 21.80 7.05
N TYR A 7 -10.57 21.44 6.44
CA TYR A 7 -9.65 20.48 7.06
C TYR A 7 -8.25 21.10 7.21
N ALA A 8 -7.94 21.48 8.42
CA ALA A 8 -6.71 22.21 8.76
C ALA A 8 -5.40 21.39 8.59
N ARG A 9 -5.48 20.08 8.36
CA ARG A 9 -4.31 19.20 8.38
C ARG A 9 -3.86 18.65 7.03
N ALA A 10 -4.73 18.68 6.02
CA ALA A 10 -4.38 18.18 4.70
C ALA A 10 -5.24 18.85 3.61
N MET A 11 -4.63 19.18 2.48
CA MET A 11 -5.34 19.67 1.30
C MET A 11 -6.05 18.56 0.52
N PHE A 12 -5.69 17.30 0.76
CA PHE A 12 -6.23 16.14 0.06
C PHE A 12 -6.61 15.05 1.06
N ALA A 13 -7.69 14.33 0.78
CA ALA A 13 -8.13 13.16 1.53
C ALA A 13 -8.23 11.95 0.60
N SER A 14 -7.85 10.77 1.10
CA SER A 14 -8.00 9.53 0.34
C SER A 14 -9.47 9.14 0.25
N GLY A 15 -9.96 8.91 -0.98
CA GLY A 15 -11.28 8.34 -1.22
C GLY A 15 -11.34 6.81 -1.16
N LYS A 16 -10.20 6.13 -1.03
CA LYS A 16 -10.11 4.65 -1.16
C LYS A 16 -10.88 3.91 -0.07
N HIS A 17 -10.82 4.42 1.16
CA HIS A 17 -11.51 3.84 2.31
C HIS A 17 -12.74 4.64 2.74
N TYR A 18 -13.05 5.68 1.98
CA TYR A 18 -14.17 6.55 2.28
C TYR A 18 -15.50 5.83 2.09
N LEU A 19 -16.41 6.06 3.01
CA LEU A 19 -17.80 5.66 2.93
C LEU A 19 -18.68 6.92 3.01
N PRO A 20 -19.50 7.18 1.99
CA PRO A 20 -20.45 8.31 2.04
C PRO A 20 -21.38 8.22 3.25
N SER A 21 -21.77 9.37 3.79
CA SER A 21 -22.61 9.44 4.96
C SER A 21 -23.97 8.77 4.82
N ASP A 22 -24.51 8.73 3.60
CA ASP A 22 -25.76 8.04 3.23
C ASP A 22 -25.64 6.50 3.23
N GLN A 23 -24.41 5.98 3.28
CA GLN A 23 -24.12 4.54 3.35
C GLN A 23 -23.73 4.08 4.77
N LEU A 24 -23.70 4.99 5.72
CA LEU A 24 -23.49 4.64 7.12
C LEU A 24 -24.71 3.89 7.67
N THR A 25 -24.46 2.93 8.56
CA THR A 25 -25.56 2.18 9.20
C THR A 25 -26.24 3.07 10.24
N PRO A 26 -27.54 3.42 10.06
CA PRO A 26 -28.24 4.28 11.02
C PRO A 26 -28.31 3.65 12.41
N GLY A 27 -28.31 4.49 13.44
CA GLY A 27 -28.54 4.08 14.84
C GLY A 27 -27.38 3.38 15.52
N ARG A 28 -26.20 3.30 14.90
CA ARG A 28 -24.98 2.83 15.58
C ARG A 28 -24.35 3.96 16.40
N THR A 29 -24.00 3.63 17.63
CA THR A 29 -23.22 4.51 18.52
C THR A 29 -21.72 4.37 18.28
N ASP A 30 -21.29 3.24 17.68
CA ASP A 30 -19.89 2.96 17.35
C ASP A 30 -19.66 3.10 15.84
N TYR A 31 -18.43 3.43 15.48
CA TYR A 31 -18.00 3.47 14.09
C TYR A 31 -18.13 2.09 13.46
N GLY A 32 -19.13 1.91 12.65
CA GLY A 32 -19.40 0.64 11.98
C GLY A 32 -19.98 0.83 10.59
N THR A 33 -19.59 -0.05 9.71
CA THR A 33 -20.06 -0.07 8.32
C THR A 33 -20.20 -1.51 7.85
N ASN A 34 -21.07 -1.73 6.87
CA ASN A 34 -21.19 -2.99 6.15
C ASN A 34 -20.25 -3.06 4.93
N LYS A 35 -19.38 -2.06 4.74
CA LYS A 35 -18.38 -2.08 3.67
C LYS A 35 -17.33 -3.12 3.97
N ASN A 36 -17.11 -4.02 3.02
CA ASN A 36 -16.04 -5.01 3.10
C ASN A 36 -14.67 -4.33 3.13
N PHE A 37 -13.82 -4.86 3.99
CA PHE A 37 -12.44 -4.44 4.09
C PHE A 37 -11.62 -5.15 3.01
N THR A 38 -11.08 -4.40 2.06
CA THR A 38 -10.30 -4.96 0.96
C THR A 38 -8.84 -5.06 1.37
N CYS A 39 -8.36 -6.26 1.67
CA CYS A 39 -6.96 -6.50 2.03
C CYS A 39 -6.05 -6.53 0.80
N ILE A 40 -6.50 -7.17 -0.27
CA ILE A 40 -5.75 -7.30 -1.54
C ILE A 40 -6.69 -6.95 -2.69
N ARG A 41 -6.21 -6.16 -3.64
CA ARG A 41 -6.95 -5.80 -4.85
C ARG A 41 -6.34 -6.45 -6.08
N TYR A 42 -7.14 -6.67 -7.11
CA TYR A 42 -6.66 -7.26 -8.36
C TYR A 42 -5.53 -6.44 -9.01
N ALA A 43 -5.56 -5.11 -8.90
CA ALA A 43 -4.47 -4.26 -9.36
C ALA A 43 -3.13 -4.60 -8.67
N GLU A 44 -3.14 -4.88 -7.38
CA GLU A 44 -1.95 -5.32 -6.64
C GLU A 44 -1.44 -6.66 -7.17
N VAL A 45 -2.34 -7.63 -7.43
CA VAL A 45 -1.97 -8.93 -8.01
C VAL A 45 -1.32 -8.76 -9.39
N LEU A 46 -1.87 -7.89 -10.25
CA LEU A 46 -1.30 -7.58 -11.55
C LEU A 46 0.11 -6.96 -11.43
N LEU A 47 0.30 -6.05 -10.48
CA LEU A 47 1.60 -5.40 -10.27
C LEU A 47 2.62 -6.35 -9.64
N MET A 48 2.22 -7.24 -8.73
CA MET A 48 3.08 -8.31 -8.23
C MET A 48 3.50 -9.28 -9.35
N HIS A 49 2.57 -9.61 -10.25
CA HIS A 49 2.86 -10.42 -11.42
C HIS A 49 3.88 -9.73 -12.35
N ALA A 50 3.67 -8.45 -12.66
CA ALA A 50 4.61 -7.66 -13.45
C ALA A 50 6.00 -7.57 -12.79
N GLU A 51 6.05 -7.38 -11.47
CA GLU A 51 7.28 -7.37 -10.69
C GLU A 51 8.04 -8.70 -10.80
N ALA A 52 7.34 -9.82 -10.64
CA ALA A 52 7.95 -11.13 -10.76
C ALA A 52 8.56 -11.36 -12.17
N LEU A 53 7.83 -10.99 -13.22
CA LEU A 53 8.31 -11.13 -14.60
C LEU A 53 9.51 -10.23 -14.91
N THR A 54 9.52 -8.99 -14.42
CA THR A 54 10.67 -8.09 -14.61
C THR A 54 11.89 -8.50 -13.78
N ASN A 55 11.72 -9.38 -12.81
CA ASN A 55 12.80 -10.03 -12.04
C ASN A 55 13.16 -11.43 -12.57
N GLY A 56 12.74 -11.78 -13.78
CA GLY A 56 13.16 -13.02 -14.47
C GLY A 56 12.23 -14.21 -14.31
N ALA A 57 11.07 -14.07 -13.67
CA ALA A 57 10.06 -15.11 -13.67
C ALA A 57 9.46 -15.30 -15.07
N THR A 58 8.85 -16.45 -15.31
CA THR A 58 8.14 -16.77 -16.56
C THR A 58 6.68 -17.09 -16.27
N SER A 59 5.79 -16.69 -17.17
CA SER A 59 4.36 -16.99 -17.06
C SER A 59 3.74 -17.03 -18.45
N SER A 60 2.78 -17.92 -18.64
CA SER A 60 1.93 -17.99 -19.84
C SER A 60 0.65 -17.16 -19.71
N ALA A 61 0.35 -16.61 -18.51
CA ALA A 61 -0.91 -15.91 -18.26
C ALA A 61 -0.96 -14.55 -18.98
N MET A 62 0.06 -13.72 -18.76
CA MET A 62 0.22 -12.42 -19.44
C MET A 62 1.65 -11.90 -19.32
N THR A 63 2.00 -10.92 -20.15
CA THR A 63 3.29 -10.22 -20.08
C THR A 63 3.29 -9.16 -18.98
N ALA A 64 4.49 -8.75 -18.52
CA ALA A 64 4.64 -7.65 -17.57
C ALA A 64 4.01 -6.35 -18.11
N VAL A 65 4.20 -6.08 -19.41
CA VAL A 65 3.63 -4.91 -20.08
C VAL A 65 2.09 -4.95 -20.07
N ALA A 66 1.49 -6.11 -20.34
CA ALA A 66 0.04 -6.25 -20.31
C ALA A 66 -0.52 -6.06 -18.89
N ALA A 67 0.16 -6.60 -17.88
CA ALA A 67 -0.25 -6.49 -16.49
C ALA A 67 -0.24 -5.03 -15.98
N ILE A 68 0.85 -4.30 -16.21
CA ILE A 68 0.94 -2.89 -15.80
C ILE A 68 -0.03 -2.02 -16.60
N ASN A 69 -0.18 -2.25 -17.89
CA ASN A 69 -1.09 -1.45 -18.73
C ASN A 69 -2.55 -1.64 -18.37
N ALA A 70 -2.96 -2.79 -17.88
CA ALA A 70 -4.32 -2.98 -17.37
C ALA A 70 -4.63 -2.05 -16.17
N VAL A 71 -3.64 -1.80 -15.30
CA VAL A 71 -3.77 -0.85 -14.19
C VAL A 71 -3.79 0.59 -14.71
N ARG A 72 -2.87 0.92 -15.62
CA ARG A 72 -2.72 2.26 -16.20
C ARG A 72 -3.96 2.68 -17.01
N GLU A 73 -4.49 1.80 -17.83
CA GLU A 73 -5.70 2.05 -18.65
C GLU A 73 -6.89 2.38 -17.74
N ARG A 74 -7.11 1.60 -16.69
CA ARG A 74 -8.17 1.88 -15.71
C ARG A 74 -8.01 3.26 -15.06
N SER A 75 -6.79 3.71 -14.88
CA SER A 75 -6.45 5.00 -14.25
C SER A 75 -6.37 6.14 -15.29
N GLY A 76 -6.66 5.88 -16.58
CA GLY A 76 -6.58 6.87 -17.63
C GLY A 76 -5.15 7.30 -18.02
N MET A 77 -4.15 6.47 -17.64
CA MET A 77 -2.75 6.74 -17.95
C MET A 77 -2.34 6.15 -19.30
N PRO A 78 -1.43 6.79 -20.06
CA PRO A 78 -0.92 6.25 -21.31
C PRO A 78 -0.29 4.87 -21.13
N ALA A 79 -0.52 3.98 -22.09
CA ALA A 79 0.11 2.66 -22.12
C ALA A 79 1.62 2.75 -22.33
N LEU A 80 2.35 1.82 -21.74
CA LEU A 80 3.79 1.63 -21.94
C LEU A 80 4.02 0.56 -23.01
N SER A 81 5.04 0.76 -23.86
CA SER A 81 5.48 -0.24 -24.85
C SER A 81 6.47 -1.27 -24.30
N SER A 82 7.17 -0.91 -23.24
CA SER A 82 8.08 -1.77 -22.47
C SER A 82 8.00 -1.40 -21.00
N VAL A 83 8.49 -2.26 -20.11
CA VAL A 83 8.45 -2.00 -18.68
C VAL A 83 9.72 -2.50 -17.99
N THR A 84 10.26 -1.68 -17.10
CA THR A 84 11.35 -2.04 -16.19
C THR A 84 10.78 -2.34 -14.80
N ASN A 85 11.59 -2.98 -13.95
CA ASN A 85 11.20 -3.23 -12.56
C ASN A 85 10.92 -1.92 -11.81
N GLU A 86 11.75 -0.88 -12.03
CA GLU A 86 11.54 0.44 -11.42
C GLU A 86 10.16 1.01 -11.80
N GLN A 87 9.78 0.93 -13.08
CA GLN A 87 8.47 1.41 -13.53
C GLN A 87 7.31 0.64 -12.90
N VAL A 88 7.47 -0.67 -12.68
CA VAL A 88 6.47 -1.46 -11.93
C VAL A 88 6.37 -0.99 -10.50
N MET A 89 7.48 -0.73 -9.83
CA MET A 89 7.49 -0.26 -8.45
C MET A 89 6.88 1.15 -8.30
N GLU A 90 7.15 2.04 -9.25
CA GLU A 90 6.54 3.38 -9.27
C GLU A 90 5.02 3.30 -9.51
N GLU A 91 4.57 2.46 -10.43
CA GLU A 91 3.14 2.23 -10.66
C GLU A 91 2.46 1.63 -9.42
N LYS A 92 3.13 0.66 -8.77
CA LYS A 92 2.66 0.05 -7.53
C LYS A 92 2.53 1.08 -6.41
N TYR A 93 3.52 1.97 -6.30
CA TYR A 93 3.48 3.08 -5.33
C TYR A 93 2.30 4.02 -5.59
N ALA A 94 2.10 4.43 -6.85
CA ALA A 94 1.00 5.32 -7.23
C ALA A 94 -0.38 4.66 -7.02
N GLU A 95 -0.52 3.42 -7.47
CA GLU A 95 -1.79 2.68 -7.40
C GLU A 95 -2.21 2.33 -5.97
N LEU A 96 -1.25 1.93 -5.12
CA LEU A 96 -1.51 1.50 -3.75
C LEU A 96 -1.24 2.59 -2.70
N ALA A 97 -1.06 3.83 -3.15
CA ALA A 97 -0.88 4.96 -2.25
C ALA A 97 -2.03 5.04 -1.24
N MET A 98 -1.68 5.25 0.04
CA MET A 98 -2.62 5.33 1.17
C MET A 98 -3.38 4.01 1.47
N GLU A 99 -2.84 2.88 1.02
CA GLU A 99 -3.32 1.55 1.35
C GLU A 99 -2.24 0.78 2.12
N TRP A 100 -2.59 0.13 3.19
CA TRP A 100 -1.89 -0.88 4.03
C TRP A 100 -0.36 -0.77 4.16
N GLY A 101 0.23 0.38 3.86
CA GLY A 101 1.68 0.58 4.00
C GLY A 101 2.54 -0.15 2.98
N THR A 102 1.99 -0.59 1.86
CA THR A 102 2.70 -1.37 0.82
C THR A 102 4.03 -0.73 0.43
N ARG A 103 4.07 0.61 0.24
CA ARG A 103 5.31 1.32 -0.10
C ARG A 103 6.40 1.11 0.94
N PHE A 104 6.08 1.18 2.23
CA PHE A 104 7.05 0.97 3.31
C PHE A 104 7.66 -0.43 3.25
N TYR A 105 6.83 -1.45 3.16
CA TYR A 105 7.29 -2.84 3.09
C TYR A 105 8.11 -3.12 1.84
N ASP A 106 7.73 -2.55 0.70
CA ASP A 106 8.50 -2.67 -0.55
C ASP A 106 9.88 -2.00 -0.44
N MET A 107 9.98 -0.81 0.15
CA MET A 107 11.27 -0.14 0.35
C MET A 107 12.19 -0.94 1.27
N VAL A 108 11.68 -1.49 2.36
CA VAL A 108 12.45 -2.34 3.27
C VAL A 108 12.91 -3.61 2.55
N ARG A 109 12.00 -4.31 1.89
CA ARG A 109 12.26 -5.56 1.17
C ARG A 109 13.30 -5.40 0.05
N LEU A 110 13.28 -4.26 -0.64
CA LEU A 110 14.17 -3.95 -1.77
C LEU A 110 15.48 -3.28 -1.33
N GLY A 111 15.67 -3.00 -0.04
CA GLY A 111 16.85 -2.28 0.46
C GLY A 111 16.90 -0.81 0.05
N LYS A 112 15.79 -0.22 -0.41
CA LYS A 112 15.68 1.19 -0.84
C LYS A 112 15.23 2.11 0.30
N THR A 113 15.74 1.88 1.50
CA THR A 113 15.27 2.54 2.73
C THR A 113 15.67 4.00 2.84
N SER A 114 16.63 4.48 2.03
CA SER A 114 16.98 5.90 1.98
C SER A 114 15.81 6.81 1.62
N GLU A 115 14.87 6.32 0.83
CA GLU A 115 13.65 7.05 0.44
C GLU A 115 12.64 7.20 1.60
N LEU A 116 12.82 6.44 2.67
CA LEU A 116 11.99 6.51 3.88
C LEU A 116 12.46 7.60 4.85
N SER A 117 13.61 8.22 4.58
CA SER A 117 14.12 9.36 5.33
C SER A 117 13.69 10.65 4.64
N TYR A 118 12.75 11.38 5.22
CA TYR A 118 12.22 12.64 4.67
C TYR A 118 11.64 13.53 5.77
N ASP A 119 11.52 14.79 5.51
CA ASP A 119 10.89 15.79 6.38
C ASP A 119 11.44 15.75 7.82
N GLY A 120 12.76 15.68 7.96
CA GLY A 120 13.43 15.64 9.26
C GLY A 120 13.37 14.29 9.98
N ARG A 121 12.75 13.26 9.37
CA ARG A 121 12.72 11.90 9.90
C ARG A 121 13.83 11.08 9.28
N THR A 122 14.52 10.30 10.10
CA THR A 122 15.59 9.40 9.67
C THR A 122 15.13 7.96 9.83
N PHE A 123 15.21 7.19 8.76
CA PHE A 123 15.02 5.74 8.81
C PHE A 123 16.33 5.06 9.24
N SER A 124 16.26 4.17 10.21
CA SER A 124 17.38 3.32 10.65
C SER A 124 17.05 1.84 10.44
N ALA A 125 18.05 0.98 10.52
CA ALA A 125 17.87 -0.48 10.41
C ALA A 125 16.87 -1.03 11.46
N ASP A 126 16.84 -0.45 12.64
CA ASP A 126 15.90 -0.84 13.70
C ASP A 126 14.43 -0.56 13.31
N ASN A 127 14.19 0.40 12.42
CA ASN A 127 12.84 0.70 11.92
C ASN A 127 12.34 -0.33 10.88
N SER A 128 13.19 -1.25 10.42
CA SER A 128 12.80 -2.33 9.50
C SER A 128 11.93 -3.39 10.17
N PHE A 129 11.92 -3.43 11.48
CA PHE A 129 11.16 -4.38 12.26
C PHE A 129 10.16 -3.67 13.17
N LEU A 130 8.96 -4.20 13.23
CA LEU A 130 7.99 -3.79 14.23
C LEU A 130 8.30 -4.55 15.52
N PRO A 131 8.60 -3.85 16.64
CA PRO A 131 8.88 -4.51 17.90
C PRO A 131 7.62 -5.23 18.42
N ILE A 132 7.81 -6.34 19.13
CA ILE A 132 6.71 -6.99 19.82
C ILE A 132 6.16 -6.00 20.86
N PRO A 133 4.84 -5.78 20.92
CA PRO A 133 4.26 -4.86 21.90
C PRO A 133 4.67 -5.22 23.33
N GLN A 134 5.03 -4.21 24.14
CA GLN A 134 5.51 -4.42 25.51
C GLN A 134 4.54 -5.26 26.34
N THR A 135 3.24 -5.08 26.19
CA THR A 135 2.23 -5.89 26.87
C THR A 135 2.34 -7.38 26.57
N GLN A 136 2.81 -7.77 25.39
CA GLN A 136 3.04 -9.18 25.05
C GLN A 136 4.34 -9.70 25.69
N VAL A 137 5.36 -8.87 25.72
CA VAL A 137 6.63 -9.21 26.39
C VAL A 137 6.42 -9.37 27.91
N ASP A 138 5.59 -8.54 28.52
CA ASP A 138 5.26 -8.61 29.94
C ASP A 138 4.51 -9.91 30.30
N LEU A 139 3.66 -10.38 29.39
CA LEU A 139 2.92 -11.64 29.54
C LEU A 139 3.79 -12.87 29.26
N LEU A 140 4.73 -12.77 28.35
CA LEU A 140 5.63 -13.84 27.91
C LEU A 140 7.07 -13.30 27.78
N PRO A 141 7.83 -13.20 28.89
CA PRO A 141 9.17 -12.59 28.88
C PRO A 141 10.17 -13.19 27.88
N VAL A 142 9.98 -14.46 27.49
CA VAL A 142 10.79 -15.11 26.45
C VAL A 142 10.76 -14.36 25.11
N LEU A 143 9.68 -13.63 24.80
CA LEU A 143 9.57 -12.82 23.58
C LEU A 143 10.50 -11.61 23.58
N GLY A 144 10.90 -11.10 24.74
CA GLY A 144 11.83 -9.98 24.87
C GLY A 144 13.29 -10.36 24.68
N SER A 145 13.61 -11.66 24.72
CA SER A 145 14.98 -12.16 24.56
C SER A 145 15.36 -12.48 23.11
N SER A 146 14.40 -12.45 22.18
CA SER A 146 14.63 -12.65 20.76
C SER A 146 14.97 -11.31 20.09
N LYS A 147 16.25 -10.93 20.12
CA LYS A 147 16.83 -9.87 19.28
C LYS A 147 17.69 -10.52 18.21
#